data_e729d2792efe4a23ea871304107263c8
#
_entry.id   e729d2792efe4a23ea871304107263c8
#
_cell.length_a   1.000
_cell.length_b   1.000
_cell.length_c   1.000
_cell.angle_alpha   90.00
_cell.angle_beta   90.00
_cell.angle_gamma   90.00
#
_symmetry.space_group_name_H-M   'P 1'
#
loop_
_entity.id
_entity.type
_entity.pdbx_description
1 polymer ?
#
loop_
_entity_poly.entity_id
_entity_poly.type
_entity_poly.pdbx_seq_one_letter_code
_entity_poly.pdbx_strand_id
1 'polypeptide(L)'
;MFLKKWVLAGAVVLFVAVLGQAQDTTAAVGIPINHQLTLDKCGGCHPRDASGMMRRISYMRTTPEVWEQAIKRMIRLNGLVIKPEEAREILRYLSNNNGLAPEEAKTAFWEAEHRMFRDQSDKIPSDALQHTCNYCHTIGRVLTQRRTRDDYEKLINMHLGLFPGAENTLRPRRPTGPQFETPVAFSAPTGGNPAVAAPAPAAANTNLRADGKDPADVAIDYLSKEQPLMTPEWAAWKAVMRSPKLEGSWMLTGYQQGKGRIFGTLTITPGPTPDDFVTKVDIEYATTGATLSRTGKGIVYTGYSWRGRSTAPAGTAAPTDPSAAPTEWREALLLSRDGNTMDGRWFWGGYDEFGIDAHLTRIGTTPMLAGVSTFALQSPSSGDVKVYGANFPADMKAADFDLGTGITVTRVTRRSASQATIAVQVAANLPVGIRDVSLSRSTAERAIAVYDKVAYIKTFPDASMARLGGVVAAKQYAQFEAIAYAAGADGKPETADDIPLGPVPVKWSMSEFLSTPDDDDVKFVGTVNPTNGMFTPNVEGPNPERKKQANNFGVDNYGDVWVDAEYDAPGGKTVKARSYLVVTIPVYVRYDQPEVSK
;
A
#
# COMPACT_ATOMS: atom_id res chain seq x y z
N MET A 1 68.32 44.78 19.48
CA MET A 1 69.11 43.73 20.13
C MET A 1 68.21 42.50 20.28
N PHE A 2 68.63 41.41 19.65
CA PHE A 2 68.04 40.06 19.61
C PHE A 2 66.76 39.83 18.84
N LEU A 3 66.95 39.48 17.56
CA LEU A 3 66.05 38.67 16.73
C LEU A 3 65.84 37.27 17.34
N LYS A 4 64.59 36.81 17.40
CA LYS A 4 64.27 35.38 17.46
C LYS A 4 63.49 34.96 16.20
N LYS A 5 64.16 34.15 15.38
CA LYS A 5 63.57 33.45 14.20
C LYS A 5 62.62 32.33 14.65
N TRP A 6 61.42 32.31 14.13
CA TRP A 6 60.54 31.15 14.21
C TRP A 6 60.59 30.41 12.88
N VAL A 7 60.99 29.16 12.94
CA VAL A 7 60.97 28.20 11.84
C VAL A 7 59.58 27.58 11.80
N LEU A 8 58.81 27.81 10.73
CA LEU A 8 57.61 27.06 10.44
C LEU A 8 58.02 25.73 9.79
N ALA A 9 57.78 24.61 10.48
CA ALA A 9 57.79 23.28 9.90
C ALA A 9 56.44 23.00 9.27
N GLY A 10 56.38 23.00 7.93
CA GLY A 10 55.19 22.58 7.17
C GLY A 10 55.09 21.05 7.16
N ALA A 11 54.07 20.53 7.77
CA ALA A 11 53.67 19.13 7.62
C ALA A 11 52.86 18.96 6.33
N VAL A 12 53.47 18.33 5.33
CA VAL A 12 52.79 17.88 4.12
C VAL A 12 52.05 16.58 4.48
N VAL A 13 50.74 16.66 4.61
CA VAL A 13 49.89 15.47 4.73
C VAL A 13 49.62 14.92 3.32
N LEU A 14 50.29 13.84 2.97
CA LEU A 14 49.99 13.06 1.80
C LEU A 14 48.63 12.32 2.01
N PHE A 15 47.58 12.79 1.36
CA PHE A 15 46.36 12.00 1.17
C PHE A 15 46.65 10.90 0.15
N VAL A 16 46.92 9.69 0.61
CA VAL A 16 46.86 8.50 -0.25
C VAL A 16 45.40 8.18 -0.47
N ALA A 17 44.84 8.55 -1.64
CA ALA A 17 43.59 8.04 -2.10
C ALA A 17 43.74 6.54 -2.36
N VAL A 18 43.29 5.72 -1.42
CA VAL A 18 43.11 4.29 -1.65
C VAL A 18 41.87 4.17 -2.56
N LEU A 19 42.13 4.08 -3.85
CA LEU A 19 41.14 3.56 -4.82
C LEU A 19 40.87 2.12 -4.40
N GLY A 20 39.82 1.91 -3.63
CA GLY A 20 39.28 0.60 -3.35
C GLY A 20 38.80 0.00 -4.68
N GLN A 21 39.65 -0.82 -5.31
CA GLN A 21 39.17 -1.77 -6.29
C GLN A 21 38.13 -2.64 -5.58
N ALA A 22 36.88 -2.58 -6.05
CA ALA A 22 35.87 -3.53 -5.69
C ALA A 22 36.43 -4.91 -6.07
N GLN A 23 36.94 -5.62 -5.09
CA GLN A 23 37.27 -7.02 -5.24
C GLN A 23 35.99 -7.76 -5.55
N ASP A 24 35.90 -8.27 -6.76
CA ASP A 24 34.95 -9.27 -7.19
C ASP A 24 35.28 -10.56 -6.42
N THR A 25 34.91 -10.59 -5.14
CA THR A 25 35.06 -11.76 -4.28
C THR A 25 33.91 -12.70 -4.56
N THR A 26 34.16 -13.66 -5.39
CA THR A 26 33.31 -14.71 -5.90
C THR A 26 32.81 -15.75 -4.88
N ALA A 27 32.78 -15.47 -3.62
CA ALA A 27 32.03 -16.26 -2.65
C ALA A 27 30.79 -15.45 -2.23
N ALA A 28 29.65 -15.78 -2.79
CA ALA A 28 28.38 -15.19 -2.37
C ALA A 28 28.18 -15.44 -0.87
N VAL A 29 28.41 -14.40 -0.07
CA VAL A 29 28.26 -14.45 1.40
C VAL A 29 26.79 -14.68 1.70
N GLY A 30 26.44 -15.89 2.20
CA GLY A 30 25.10 -16.24 2.64
C GLY A 30 24.87 -15.81 4.10
N ILE A 31 23.65 -16.03 4.58
CA ILE A 31 23.26 -15.84 5.99
C ILE A 31 23.17 -17.23 6.64
N PRO A 32 23.98 -17.53 7.69
CA PRO A 32 23.95 -18.84 8.35
C PRO A 32 22.58 -19.15 8.96
N ILE A 33 22.19 -20.41 8.87
CA ILE A 33 20.97 -20.94 9.50
C ILE A 33 21.37 -21.83 10.66
N ASN A 34 21.02 -21.41 11.89
CA ASN A 34 21.39 -22.10 13.11
C ASN A 34 20.18 -22.56 13.95
N HIS A 35 18.99 -22.56 13.39
CA HIS A 35 17.75 -22.95 14.04
C HIS A 35 17.49 -24.43 13.84
N GLN A 36 17.52 -25.22 14.91
CA GLN A 36 17.47 -26.68 14.84
C GLN A 36 16.22 -27.19 14.11
N LEU A 37 15.04 -26.66 14.41
CA LEU A 37 13.80 -27.07 13.73
C LEU A 37 13.84 -26.79 12.22
N THR A 38 14.46 -25.68 11.79
CA THR A 38 14.66 -25.40 10.36
C THR A 38 15.63 -26.40 9.74
N LEU A 39 16.70 -26.76 10.44
CA LEU A 39 17.65 -27.78 9.96
C LEU A 39 16.96 -29.14 9.81
N ASP A 40 16.17 -29.56 10.79
CA ASP A 40 15.48 -30.84 10.80
C ASP A 40 14.43 -30.97 9.70
N LYS A 41 13.64 -29.89 9.48
CA LYS A 41 12.53 -29.92 8.51
C LYS A 41 12.96 -29.59 7.07
N CYS A 42 13.97 -28.76 6.91
CA CYS A 42 14.37 -28.27 5.58
C CYS A 42 15.68 -28.89 5.09
N GLY A 43 16.54 -29.41 5.99
CA GLY A 43 17.90 -29.87 5.70
C GLY A 43 17.96 -31.05 4.72
N GLY A 44 16.95 -31.89 4.66
CA GLY A 44 16.89 -33.02 3.72
C GLY A 44 16.90 -32.60 2.24
N CYS A 45 16.28 -31.45 1.93
CA CYS A 45 16.23 -30.89 0.57
C CYS A 45 17.14 -29.66 0.39
N HIS A 46 17.45 -28.96 1.48
CA HIS A 46 18.32 -27.79 1.52
C HIS A 46 19.55 -28.09 2.41
N PRO A 47 20.53 -28.88 1.94
CA PRO A 47 21.66 -29.26 2.76
C PRO A 47 22.44 -28.05 3.27
N ARG A 48 22.91 -28.16 4.52
CA ARG A 48 23.75 -27.17 5.18
C ARG A 48 25.22 -27.53 4.95
N ASP A 49 26.01 -26.55 4.53
CA ASP A 49 27.45 -26.73 4.33
C ASP A 49 28.25 -26.50 5.64
N ALA A 50 29.56 -26.70 5.57
CA ALA A 50 30.48 -26.54 6.71
C ALA A 50 30.54 -25.10 7.23
N SER A 51 30.19 -24.09 6.42
CA SER A 51 30.11 -22.69 6.81
C SER A 51 28.77 -22.29 7.43
N GLY A 52 27.85 -23.22 7.53
CA GLY A 52 26.54 -23.01 8.11
C GLY A 52 25.47 -22.51 7.13
N MET A 53 25.77 -22.49 5.84
CA MET A 53 24.86 -22.01 4.81
C MET A 53 23.95 -23.13 4.33
N MET A 54 22.65 -22.91 4.33
CA MET A 54 21.67 -23.81 3.73
C MET A 54 21.38 -23.40 2.29
N ARG A 55 21.46 -24.38 1.38
CA ARG A 55 21.17 -24.17 -0.04
C ARG A 55 19.84 -23.46 -0.26
N ARG A 56 19.79 -22.40 -1.06
CA ARG A 56 18.65 -21.53 -1.34
C ARG A 56 18.26 -20.63 -0.16
N ILE A 57 18.08 -21.16 1.04
CA ILE A 57 17.55 -20.44 2.20
C ILE A 57 18.50 -19.33 2.66
N SER A 58 19.79 -19.62 2.74
CA SER A 58 20.84 -18.67 3.17
C SER A 58 21.08 -17.51 2.21
N TYR A 59 20.57 -17.59 0.99
CA TYR A 59 20.86 -16.65 -0.09
C TYR A 59 19.67 -15.75 -0.46
N MET A 60 18.69 -15.68 0.44
CA MET A 60 17.49 -14.86 0.29
C MET A 60 17.15 -14.14 1.60
N ARG A 61 16.76 -12.87 1.50
CA ARG A 61 16.07 -12.09 2.53
C ARG A 61 14.76 -11.55 1.97
N THR A 62 13.71 -11.56 2.77
CA THR A 62 12.40 -11.09 2.32
C THR A 62 11.43 -10.88 3.47
N THR A 63 10.20 -10.45 3.16
CA THR A 63 9.11 -10.26 4.12
C THR A 63 8.57 -11.59 4.66
N PRO A 64 7.86 -11.58 5.80
CA PRO A 64 7.19 -12.76 6.34
C PRO A 64 6.23 -13.43 5.35
N GLU A 65 5.53 -12.63 4.53
CA GLU A 65 4.59 -13.09 3.52
C GLU A 65 5.26 -14.01 2.47
N VAL A 66 6.42 -13.58 1.99
CA VAL A 66 7.16 -14.35 0.98
C VAL A 66 7.79 -15.60 1.58
N TRP A 67 8.24 -15.54 2.85
CA TRP A 67 8.71 -16.72 3.57
C TRP A 67 7.59 -17.74 3.79
N GLU A 68 6.41 -17.29 4.20
CA GLU A 68 5.26 -18.17 4.37
C GLU A 68 4.87 -18.86 3.06
N GLN A 69 4.82 -18.10 1.96
CA GLN A 69 4.54 -18.67 0.65
C GLN A 69 5.61 -19.68 0.20
N ALA A 70 6.88 -19.44 0.56
CA ALA A 70 7.94 -20.41 0.31
C ALA A 70 7.69 -21.72 1.07
N ILE A 71 7.33 -21.65 2.36
CA ILE A 71 6.99 -22.83 3.17
C ILE A 71 5.75 -23.55 2.60
N LYS A 72 4.69 -22.82 2.27
CA LYS A 72 3.47 -23.40 1.66
C LYS A 72 3.77 -24.09 0.32
N ARG A 73 4.66 -23.52 -0.48
CA ARG A 73 5.11 -24.16 -1.73
C ARG A 73 5.88 -25.46 -1.45
N MET A 74 6.71 -25.50 -0.41
CA MET A 74 7.39 -26.75 -0.02
C MET A 74 6.39 -27.83 0.40
N ILE A 75 5.33 -27.46 1.12
CA ILE A 75 4.25 -28.38 1.50
C ILE A 75 3.52 -28.90 0.25
N ARG A 76 3.05 -27.99 -0.60
CA ARG A 76 2.16 -28.33 -1.72
C ARG A 76 2.85 -29.04 -2.89
N LEU A 77 4.06 -28.60 -3.23
CA LEU A 77 4.76 -29.06 -4.43
C LEU A 77 5.93 -30.01 -4.16
N ASN A 78 6.47 -30.01 -2.93
CA ASN A 78 7.69 -30.73 -2.61
C ASN A 78 7.51 -31.74 -1.47
N GLY A 79 6.27 -31.94 -0.99
CA GLY A 79 5.93 -32.97 -0.02
C GLY A 79 6.47 -32.72 1.40
N LEU A 80 6.75 -31.46 1.77
CA LEU A 80 7.17 -31.14 3.15
C LEU A 80 6.04 -31.49 4.13
N VAL A 81 6.35 -32.37 5.09
CA VAL A 81 5.47 -32.69 6.20
C VAL A 81 5.85 -31.88 7.43
N ILE A 82 4.98 -30.97 7.82
CA ILE A 82 5.21 -30.03 8.91
C ILE A 82 3.89 -29.68 9.61
N LYS A 83 3.92 -29.54 10.93
CA LYS A 83 2.77 -29.10 11.70
C LYS A 83 2.61 -27.58 11.63
N PRO A 84 1.39 -27.02 11.78
CA PRO A 84 1.17 -25.57 11.74
C PRO A 84 2.02 -24.77 12.73
N GLU A 85 2.20 -25.26 13.95
CA GLU A 85 3.03 -24.62 14.97
C GLU A 85 4.52 -24.61 14.60
N GLU A 86 5.03 -25.71 14.03
CA GLU A 86 6.41 -25.80 13.52
C GLU A 86 6.62 -24.85 12.35
N ALA A 87 5.64 -24.74 11.44
CA ALA A 87 5.70 -23.81 10.32
C ALA A 87 5.73 -22.35 10.79
N ARG A 88 4.93 -21.98 11.81
CA ARG A 88 4.95 -20.65 12.41
C ARG A 88 6.29 -20.33 13.08
N GLU A 89 6.87 -21.29 13.79
CA GLU A 89 8.18 -21.12 14.43
C GLU A 89 9.29 -20.91 13.39
N ILE A 90 9.31 -21.71 12.33
CA ILE A 90 10.27 -21.54 11.22
C ILE A 90 10.05 -20.22 10.51
N LEU A 91 8.80 -19.83 10.25
CA LEU A 91 8.47 -18.53 9.65
C LEU A 91 9.01 -17.38 10.49
N ARG A 92 8.80 -17.40 11.80
CA ARG A 92 9.32 -16.38 12.74
C ARG A 92 10.85 -16.31 12.68
N TYR A 93 11.51 -17.46 12.77
CA TYR A 93 12.96 -17.52 12.68
C TYR A 93 13.49 -16.97 11.37
N LEU A 94 12.98 -17.43 10.22
CA LEU A 94 13.44 -16.97 8.91
C LEU A 94 13.15 -15.48 8.69
N SER A 95 11.99 -15.00 9.12
CA SER A 95 11.66 -13.58 9.03
C SER A 95 12.62 -12.71 9.85
N ASN A 96 13.03 -13.16 11.05
CA ASN A 96 13.94 -12.42 11.92
C ASN A 96 15.41 -12.57 11.51
N ASN A 97 15.82 -13.72 11.00
CA ASN A 97 17.20 -13.97 10.60
C ASN A 97 17.50 -13.47 9.18
N ASN A 98 16.56 -13.64 8.27
CA ASN A 98 16.65 -13.36 6.83
C ASN A 98 15.53 -12.39 6.38
N GLY A 99 15.19 -11.41 7.19
CA GLY A 99 14.21 -10.38 6.90
C GLY A 99 14.76 -9.17 6.16
N LEU A 100 14.02 -8.08 6.20
CA LEU A 100 14.40 -6.79 5.61
C LEU A 100 14.63 -5.75 6.71
N ALA A 101 15.48 -4.76 6.42
CA ALA A 101 15.53 -3.54 7.23
C ALA A 101 14.28 -2.67 6.99
N PRO A 102 13.90 -1.78 7.93
CA PRO A 102 12.74 -0.90 7.75
C PRO A 102 12.78 -0.11 6.44
N GLU A 103 13.95 0.39 6.05
CA GLU A 103 14.15 1.17 4.83
C GLU A 103 13.92 0.34 3.57
N GLU A 104 14.31 -0.94 3.59
CA GLU A 104 14.13 -1.87 2.48
C GLU A 104 12.66 -2.30 2.31
N ALA A 105 11.92 -2.38 3.40
CA ALA A 105 10.51 -2.80 3.41
C ALA A 105 9.56 -1.64 3.08
N LYS A 106 9.89 -0.40 3.46
CA LYS A 106 9.00 0.76 3.39
C LYS A 106 8.50 1.06 1.98
N THR A 107 9.36 0.95 0.97
CA THR A 107 9.05 1.32 -0.42
C THR A 107 8.01 0.42 -1.09
N ALA A 108 7.84 -0.80 -0.60
CA ALA A 108 6.91 -1.78 -1.13
C ALA A 108 6.02 -2.38 -0.03
N PHE A 109 5.80 -1.63 1.06
CA PHE A 109 5.04 -2.10 2.21
C PHE A 109 3.57 -2.41 1.89
N TRP A 110 3.01 -1.75 0.88
CA TRP A 110 1.69 -2.06 0.32
C TRP A 110 1.53 -3.54 -0.10
N GLU A 111 2.60 -4.24 -0.44
CA GLU A 111 2.56 -5.70 -0.66
C GLU A 111 2.28 -6.45 0.65
N ALA A 112 2.84 -6.00 1.76
CA ALA A 112 2.56 -6.57 3.10
C ALA A 112 1.14 -6.24 3.58
N GLU A 113 0.60 -5.10 3.15
CA GLU A 113 -0.78 -4.70 3.38
C GLU A 113 -1.77 -5.40 2.42
N HIS A 114 -1.28 -6.24 1.53
CA HIS A 114 -2.05 -6.98 0.52
C HIS A 114 -2.80 -6.11 -0.49
N ARG A 115 -2.41 -4.87 -0.68
CA ARG A 115 -2.92 -4.05 -1.77
C ARG A 115 -2.39 -4.56 -3.11
N MET A 116 -3.25 -4.68 -4.10
CA MET A 116 -2.82 -5.10 -5.44
C MET A 116 -2.01 -4.03 -6.16
N PHE A 117 -2.31 -2.76 -5.88
CA PHE A 117 -1.63 -1.61 -6.45
C PHE A 117 -1.32 -0.61 -5.34
N ARG A 118 -0.18 0.05 -5.47
CA ARG A 118 0.12 1.23 -4.68
C ARG A 118 -0.52 2.42 -5.38
N ASP A 119 -1.58 2.99 -4.81
CA ASP A 119 -2.16 4.28 -5.20
C ASP A 119 -2.20 4.56 -6.71
N GLN A 120 -2.37 3.54 -7.56
CA GLN A 120 -2.54 3.68 -9.01
C GLN A 120 -1.33 4.22 -9.79
N SER A 121 -0.27 4.64 -9.13
CA SER A 121 0.89 5.30 -9.73
C SER A 121 2.20 4.59 -9.43
N ASP A 122 2.22 3.27 -9.44
CA ASP A 122 3.44 2.51 -9.21
C ASP A 122 4.50 2.88 -10.24
N LYS A 123 5.48 3.65 -9.79
CA LYS A 123 6.70 3.85 -10.56
C LYS A 123 7.54 2.59 -10.45
N ILE A 124 7.52 1.81 -11.50
CA ILE A 124 8.39 0.66 -11.62
C ILE A 124 9.81 1.19 -11.84
N PRO A 125 10.78 0.82 -10.99
CA PRO A 125 12.09 1.47 -10.99
C PRO A 125 12.96 1.12 -12.20
N SER A 126 12.53 0.20 -13.06
CA SER A 126 13.27 -0.25 -14.24
C SER A 126 12.34 -0.76 -15.32
N ASP A 127 12.58 -0.36 -16.58
CA ASP A 127 11.86 -0.88 -17.75
C ASP A 127 12.01 -2.41 -17.87
N ALA A 128 13.17 -2.95 -17.48
CA ALA A 128 13.37 -4.40 -17.48
C ALA A 128 12.40 -5.10 -16.51
N LEU A 129 12.17 -4.55 -15.33
CA LEU A 129 11.21 -5.12 -14.38
C LEU A 129 9.76 -4.93 -14.84
N GLN A 130 9.46 -3.82 -15.51
CA GLN A 130 8.12 -3.57 -16.06
C GLN A 130 7.74 -4.62 -17.11
N HIS A 131 8.64 -4.91 -18.03
CA HIS A 131 8.37 -5.83 -19.15
C HIS A 131 8.61 -7.30 -18.83
N THR A 132 9.17 -7.63 -17.66
CA THR A 132 9.40 -9.01 -17.23
C THR A 132 8.55 -9.38 -16.01
N CYS A 133 8.82 -8.76 -14.87
CA CYS A 133 8.26 -9.17 -13.58
C CYS A 133 6.83 -8.69 -13.37
N ASN A 134 6.52 -7.44 -13.78
CA ASN A 134 5.21 -6.84 -13.56
C ASN A 134 4.12 -7.36 -14.51
N TYR A 135 4.49 -8.18 -15.47
CA TYR A 135 3.53 -8.75 -16.42
C TYR A 135 2.55 -9.73 -15.78
N CYS A 136 2.98 -10.48 -14.75
CA CYS A 136 2.19 -11.54 -14.14
C CYS A 136 1.71 -11.22 -12.72
N HIS A 137 2.38 -10.33 -11.99
CA HIS A 137 2.04 -9.96 -10.62
C HIS A 137 2.58 -8.57 -10.27
N THR A 138 2.15 -8.03 -9.12
CA THR A 138 2.60 -6.72 -8.66
C THR A 138 4.11 -6.65 -8.45
N ILE A 139 4.69 -5.49 -8.73
CA ILE A 139 6.13 -5.26 -8.60
C ILE A 139 6.59 -5.30 -7.13
N GLY A 140 5.71 -4.99 -6.18
CA GLY A 140 6.03 -5.03 -4.75
C GLY A 140 6.61 -6.36 -4.29
N ARG A 141 6.13 -7.46 -4.88
CA ARG A 141 6.64 -8.81 -4.62
C ARG A 141 8.12 -8.99 -5.03
N VAL A 142 8.57 -8.25 -6.03
CA VAL A 142 9.98 -8.22 -6.45
C VAL A 142 10.78 -7.29 -5.54
N LEU A 143 10.22 -6.11 -5.25
CA LEU A 143 10.90 -5.08 -4.47
C LEU A 143 11.09 -5.46 -2.99
N THR A 144 10.33 -6.41 -2.48
CA THR A 144 10.46 -6.95 -1.11
C THR A 144 11.43 -8.12 -0.99
N GLN A 145 12.27 -8.37 -1.97
CA GLN A 145 13.26 -9.46 -1.95
C GLN A 145 14.68 -8.93 -2.09
N ARG A 146 15.62 -9.60 -1.44
CA ARG A 146 17.07 -9.40 -1.54
C ARG A 146 17.72 -10.75 -1.75
N ARG A 147 18.54 -10.88 -2.78
CA ARG A 147 19.16 -12.17 -3.14
C ARG A 147 20.58 -11.99 -3.63
N THR A 148 21.35 -13.08 -3.65
CA THR A 148 22.57 -13.13 -4.47
C THR A 148 22.18 -13.24 -5.94
N ARG A 149 23.10 -12.85 -6.84
CA ARG A 149 22.89 -13.01 -8.29
C ARG A 149 22.51 -14.45 -8.66
N ASP A 150 23.27 -15.42 -8.17
CA ASP A 150 23.02 -16.85 -8.39
C ASP A 150 21.62 -17.30 -7.90
N ASP A 151 21.14 -16.73 -6.80
CA ASP A 151 19.79 -17.07 -6.33
C ASP A 151 18.67 -16.36 -7.12
N TYR A 152 18.92 -15.17 -7.70
CA TYR A 152 18.03 -14.59 -8.71
C TYR A 152 17.91 -15.46 -9.95
N GLU A 153 19.02 -16.00 -10.46
CA GLU A 153 18.99 -16.93 -11.60
C GLU A 153 18.17 -18.19 -11.29
N LYS A 154 18.34 -18.76 -10.11
CA LYS A 154 17.53 -19.89 -9.64
C LYS A 154 16.06 -19.53 -9.47
N LEU A 155 15.75 -18.28 -9.12
CA LEU A 155 14.37 -17.78 -9.06
C LEU A 155 13.75 -17.73 -10.46
N ILE A 156 14.45 -17.23 -11.46
CA ILE A 156 14.00 -17.26 -12.86
C ILE A 156 13.77 -18.71 -13.33
N ASN A 157 14.70 -19.63 -13.06
CA ASN A 157 14.52 -21.03 -13.42
C ASN A 157 13.29 -21.66 -12.75
N MET A 158 13.00 -21.27 -11.51
CA MET A 158 11.76 -21.69 -10.84
C MET A 158 10.51 -21.17 -11.57
N HIS A 159 10.52 -19.91 -12.05
CA HIS A 159 9.40 -19.36 -12.83
C HIS A 159 9.19 -20.14 -14.12
N LEU A 160 10.27 -20.42 -14.86
CA LEU A 160 10.20 -21.21 -16.09
C LEU A 160 9.67 -22.64 -15.85
N GLY A 161 9.97 -23.22 -14.70
CA GLY A 161 9.52 -24.58 -14.35
C GLY A 161 8.09 -24.68 -13.81
N LEU A 162 7.56 -23.60 -13.22
CA LEU A 162 6.28 -23.64 -12.50
C LEU A 162 5.15 -22.86 -13.17
N PHE A 163 5.48 -21.88 -14.04
CA PHE A 163 4.48 -20.98 -14.60
C PHE A 163 4.48 -21.07 -16.13
N PRO A 164 3.48 -21.74 -16.73
CA PRO A 164 3.36 -21.83 -18.19
C PRO A 164 3.33 -20.43 -18.82
N GLY A 165 4.09 -20.23 -19.88
CA GLY A 165 4.18 -18.96 -20.59
C GLY A 165 5.22 -17.98 -20.02
N ALA A 166 5.85 -18.27 -18.87
CA ALA A 166 6.90 -17.42 -18.31
C ALA A 166 8.11 -17.27 -19.26
N GLU A 167 8.39 -18.28 -20.08
CA GLU A 167 9.44 -18.21 -21.10
C GLU A 167 9.21 -17.09 -22.11
N ASN A 168 7.96 -16.75 -22.42
CA ASN A 168 7.66 -15.72 -23.41
C ASN A 168 8.08 -14.31 -22.95
N THR A 169 8.08 -14.07 -21.66
CA THR A 169 8.46 -12.78 -21.07
C THR A 169 9.87 -12.76 -20.49
N LEU A 170 10.34 -13.88 -19.96
CA LEU A 170 11.62 -13.96 -19.25
C LEU A 170 12.77 -14.40 -20.19
N ARG A 171 12.54 -15.45 -20.96
CA ARG A 171 13.51 -16.04 -21.90
C ARG A 171 12.81 -16.42 -23.20
N PRO A 172 12.39 -15.45 -24.01
CA PRO A 172 11.68 -15.73 -25.24
C PRO A 172 12.54 -16.58 -26.16
N ARG A 173 11.93 -17.61 -26.76
CA ARG A 173 12.62 -18.48 -27.70
C ARG A 173 13.15 -17.66 -28.87
N ARG A 174 14.45 -17.71 -29.08
CA ARG A 174 15.06 -17.14 -30.29
C ARG A 174 14.62 -17.98 -31.49
N PRO A 175 14.19 -17.38 -32.60
CA PRO A 175 13.91 -18.11 -33.82
C PRO A 175 15.19 -18.79 -34.28
N THR A 176 15.24 -20.12 -34.16
CA THR A 176 16.35 -20.94 -34.69
C THR A 176 15.96 -21.45 -36.07
N GLY A 177 16.13 -20.65 -37.09
CA GLY A 177 15.85 -21.06 -38.47
C GLY A 177 15.49 -19.86 -39.35
N PRO A 178 15.37 -20.08 -40.67
CA PRO A 178 14.88 -19.03 -41.56
C PRO A 178 13.51 -18.57 -41.04
N GLN A 179 13.40 -17.29 -40.82
CA GLN A 179 12.13 -16.66 -40.45
C GLN A 179 11.16 -16.97 -41.59
N PHE A 180 10.24 -17.91 -41.40
CA PHE A 180 9.04 -17.90 -42.22
C PHE A 180 8.37 -16.56 -41.88
N GLU A 181 8.42 -15.64 -42.83
CA GLU A 181 7.51 -14.50 -42.82
C GLU A 181 6.10 -15.09 -42.71
N THR A 182 5.59 -15.18 -41.53
CA THR A 182 4.16 -15.45 -41.35
C THR A 182 3.48 -14.27 -42.01
N PRO A 183 2.74 -14.46 -43.11
CA PRO A 183 1.90 -13.42 -43.65
C PRO A 183 0.74 -13.23 -42.67
N VAL A 184 0.95 -12.48 -41.61
CA VAL A 184 -0.13 -12.01 -40.77
C VAL A 184 -0.59 -10.68 -41.30
N ALA A 185 -0.99 -10.69 -42.53
CA ALA A 185 -2.03 -9.79 -42.96
C ALA A 185 -3.37 -10.40 -42.58
N PHE A 186 -3.76 -10.39 -41.33
CA PHE A 186 -5.17 -10.21 -41.04
C PHE A 186 -5.48 -8.78 -41.46
N SER A 187 -5.76 -8.61 -42.73
CA SER A 187 -6.43 -7.44 -43.24
C SER A 187 -7.77 -7.38 -42.54
N ALA A 188 -7.90 -6.48 -41.57
CA ALA A 188 -9.22 -6.04 -41.15
C ALA A 188 -10.00 -5.67 -42.42
N PRO A 189 -11.28 -6.05 -42.54
CA PRO A 189 -12.09 -5.64 -43.68
C PRO A 189 -12.00 -4.12 -43.78
N THR A 190 -11.55 -3.65 -44.93
CA THR A 190 -11.50 -2.22 -45.28
C THR A 190 -12.93 -1.68 -45.38
N GLY A 191 -13.44 -1.20 -44.27
CA GLY A 191 -14.68 -0.45 -44.11
C GLY A 191 -14.39 0.86 -43.42
N GLY A 192 -13.93 1.77 -44.17
CA GLY A 192 -13.95 3.22 -44.12
C GLY A 192 -13.99 3.96 -42.79
N ASN A 193 -12.84 4.36 -42.26
CA ASN A 193 -12.65 5.74 -41.79
C ASN A 193 -11.17 6.16 -41.97
N PRO A 194 -10.85 7.17 -42.81
CA PRO A 194 -9.47 7.52 -43.15
C PRO A 194 -8.73 8.36 -42.11
N ALA A 195 -9.22 8.44 -40.87
CA ALA A 195 -8.65 9.29 -39.82
C ALA A 195 -8.00 8.51 -38.65
N VAL A 196 -7.96 7.20 -38.69
CA VAL A 196 -7.16 6.41 -37.73
C VAL A 196 -5.91 5.97 -38.46
N ALA A 197 -4.78 6.57 -38.16
CA ALA A 197 -3.49 6.08 -38.62
C ALA A 197 -3.42 4.59 -38.30
N ALA A 198 -3.13 3.77 -39.32
CA ALA A 198 -2.92 2.34 -39.12
C ALA A 198 -1.94 2.16 -37.97
N PRO A 199 -2.22 1.24 -36.99
CA PRO A 199 -1.23 0.94 -35.99
C PRO A 199 0.06 0.57 -36.70
N ALA A 200 1.16 1.18 -36.27
CA ALA A 200 2.49 0.84 -36.80
C ALA A 200 2.62 -0.69 -36.82
N PRO A 201 3.23 -1.29 -37.85
CA PRO A 201 3.36 -2.73 -37.96
C PRO A 201 3.89 -3.22 -36.62
N ALA A 202 3.21 -4.23 -36.05
CA ALA A 202 3.55 -4.82 -34.75
C ALA A 202 5.07 -5.02 -34.75
N ALA A 203 5.77 -4.24 -33.92
CA ALA A 203 7.21 -4.25 -33.87
C ALA A 203 7.63 -5.71 -33.66
N ALA A 204 8.44 -6.23 -34.57
CA ALA A 204 8.99 -7.56 -34.51
C ALA A 204 9.49 -7.78 -33.08
N ASN A 205 8.97 -8.79 -32.43
CA ASN A 205 9.14 -9.25 -31.05
C ASN A 205 10.29 -8.53 -30.31
N THR A 206 10.00 -7.31 -29.78
CA THR A 206 10.96 -6.37 -29.20
C THR A 206 11.42 -6.79 -27.80
N ASN A 207 11.11 -8.04 -27.39
CA ASN A 207 11.61 -8.62 -26.14
C ASN A 207 13.11 -8.94 -26.18
N LEU A 208 13.75 -8.88 -27.35
CA LEU A 208 15.20 -8.97 -27.49
C LEU A 208 15.78 -7.56 -27.56
N ARG A 209 16.59 -7.21 -26.57
CA ARG A 209 17.34 -5.95 -26.60
C ARG A 209 18.38 -5.97 -27.72
N ALA A 210 18.79 -4.76 -28.17
CA ALA A 210 19.84 -4.60 -29.19
C ALA A 210 21.19 -5.24 -28.77
N ASP A 211 21.43 -5.43 -27.46
CA ASP A 211 22.62 -6.09 -26.91
C ASP A 211 22.52 -7.64 -26.90
N GLY A 212 21.42 -8.23 -27.36
CA GLY A 212 21.20 -9.66 -27.43
C GLY A 212 20.98 -10.38 -26.09
N LYS A 213 20.83 -9.62 -24.99
CA LYS A 213 20.52 -10.20 -23.67
C LYS A 213 19.04 -10.54 -23.55
N ASP A 214 18.75 -11.66 -22.88
CA ASP A 214 17.37 -11.98 -22.51
C ASP A 214 16.82 -10.96 -21.50
N PRO A 215 15.52 -10.67 -21.52
CA PRO A 215 14.88 -9.78 -20.53
C PRO A 215 15.16 -10.19 -19.08
N ALA A 216 15.19 -11.52 -18.81
CA ALA A 216 15.54 -12.04 -17.49
C ALA A 216 16.96 -11.69 -17.05
N ASP A 217 17.95 -11.74 -17.97
CA ASP A 217 19.34 -11.43 -17.62
C ASP A 217 19.51 -9.94 -17.28
N VAL A 218 18.80 -9.06 -17.99
CA VAL A 218 18.77 -7.63 -17.70
C VAL A 218 18.10 -7.36 -16.34
N ALA A 219 17.01 -8.06 -16.04
CA ALA A 219 16.35 -7.96 -14.74
C ALA A 219 17.25 -8.47 -13.60
N ILE A 220 17.97 -9.59 -13.81
CA ILE A 220 18.93 -10.13 -12.83
C ILE A 220 20.09 -9.15 -12.62
N ASP A 221 20.66 -8.59 -13.69
CA ASP A 221 21.74 -7.58 -13.60
C ASP A 221 21.29 -6.38 -12.76
N TYR A 222 20.09 -5.88 -13.00
CA TYR A 222 19.50 -4.80 -12.23
C TYR A 222 19.28 -5.19 -10.75
N LEU A 223 18.57 -6.30 -10.51
CA LEU A 223 18.19 -6.73 -9.15
C LEU A 223 19.41 -7.12 -8.31
N SER A 224 20.42 -7.77 -8.89
CA SER A 224 21.64 -8.14 -8.15
C SER A 224 22.44 -6.91 -7.70
N LYS A 225 22.33 -5.80 -8.42
CA LYS A 225 22.98 -4.54 -8.09
C LYS A 225 22.15 -3.69 -7.11
N GLU A 226 20.87 -3.49 -7.39
CA GLU A 226 20.02 -2.57 -6.61
C GLU A 226 19.37 -3.25 -5.39
N GLN A 227 19.27 -4.58 -5.39
CA GLN A 227 18.67 -5.39 -4.33
C GLN A 227 19.54 -6.59 -3.95
N PRO A 228 20.81 -6.37 -3.59
CA PRO A 228 21.73 -7.44 -3.22
C PRO A 228 21.31 -8.09 -1.89
N LEU A 229 21.77 -9.31 -1.65
CA LEU A 229 21.50 -10.04 -0.41
C LEU A 229 21.92 -9.24 0.83
N MET A 230 23.10 -8.65 0.80
CA MET A 230 23.66 -7.87 1.91
C MET A 230 23.63 -6.39 1.55
N THR A 231 23.06 -5.58 2.44
CA THR A 231 22.96 -4.12 2.32
C THR A 231 23.47 -3.46 3.59
N PRO A 232 23.97 -2.22 3.52
CA PRO A 232 24.34 -1.46 4.72
C PRO A 232 23.18 -1.28 5.70
N GLU A 233 21.97 -1.07 5.18
CA GLU A 233 20.73 -0.90 5.96
C GLU A 233 20.43 -2.15 6.78
N TRP A 234 20.53 -3.34 6.16
CA TRP A 234 20.33 -4.60 6.86
C TRP A 234 21.41 -4.84 7.91
N ALA A 235 22.67 -4.62 7.59
CA ALA A 235 23.77 -4.80 8.54
C ALA A 235 23.60 -3.90 9.77
N ALA A 236 23.26 -2.63 9.55
CA ALA A 236 22.98 -1.67 10.61
C ALA A 236 21.75 -2.05 11.45
N TRP A 237 20.67 -2.48 10.80
CA TRP A 237 19.45 -2.89 11.49
C TRP A 237 19.67 -4.17 12.31
N LYS A 238 20.28 -5.19 11.70
CA LYS A 238 20.55 -6.48 12.37
C LYS A 238 21.38 -6.34 13.63
N ALA A 239 22.31 -5.38 13.66
CA ALA A 239 23.16 -5.10 14.82
C ALA A 239 22.38 -4.55 16.03
N VAL A 240 21.24 -3.89 15.82
CA VAL A 240 20.41 -3.25 16.87
C VAL A 240 19.04 -3.87 17.02
N MET A 241 18.69 -4.83 16.17
CA MET A 241 17.37 -5.47 16.16
C MET A 241 17.08 -6.14 17.51
N ARG A 242 15.91 -5.86 18.04
CA ARG A 242 15.42 -6.44 19.30
C ARG A 242 13.90 -6.51 19.27
N SER A 243 13.33 -7.33 20.14
CA SER A 243 11.88 -7.35 20.40
C SER A 243 11.43 -5.96 20.91
N PRO A 244 10.41 -5.35 20.29
CA PRO A 244 9.97 -4.03 20.69
C PRO A 244 9.13 -4.09 21.97
N LYS A 245 9.19 -3.01 22.76
CA LYS A 245 8.31 -2.80 23.92
C LYS A 245 7.09 -2.02 23.47
N LEU A 246 5.99 -2.70 23.17
CA LEU A 246 4.78 -2.08 22.64
C LEU A 246 3.66 -1.89 23.65
N GLU A 247 3.80 -2.44 24.84
CA GLU A 247 2.78 -2.40 25.89
C GLU A 247 2.36 -0.97 26.21
N GLY A 248 1.07 -0.79 26.42
CA GLY A 248 0.48 0.51 26.76
C GLY A 248 -0.63 0.93 25.81
N SER A 249 -0.98 2.20 25.89
CA SER A 249 -2.04 2.80 25.10
C SER A 249 -1.47 3.61 23.94
N TRP A 250 -2.14 3.53 22.81
CA TRP A 250 -1.78 4.21 21.58
C TRP A 250 -2.97 5.00 21.05
N MET A 251 -2.75 6.24 20.68
CA MET A 251 -3.73 7.06 19.98
C MET A 251 -3.76 6.64 18.52
N LEU A 252 -4.92 6.26 18.02
CA LEU A 252 -5.17 5.96 16.63
C LEU A 252 -5.73 7.19 15.93
N THR A 253 -5.12 7.57 14.83
CA THR A 253 -5.71 8.38 13.77
C THR A 253 -5.78 7.54 12.51
N GLY A 254 -6.89 7.57 11.81
CA GLY A 254 -7.04 6.76 10.61
C GLY A 254 -7.97 7.40 9.58
N TYR A 255 -7.96 6.78 8.40
CA TYR A 255 -8.84 7.16 7.31
C TYR A 255 -9.37 5.90 6.61
N GLN A 256 -10.67 5.86 6.41
CA GLN A 256 -11.30 4.83 5.56
C GLN A 256 -11.95 5.52 4.38
N GLN A 257 -11.55 5.13 3.19
CA GLN A 257 -12.12 5.66 1.95
C GLN A 257 -13.65 5.46 1.93
N GLY A 258 -14.39 6.52 1.60
CA GLY A 258 -15.86 6.55 1.61
C GLY A 258 -16.50 6.64 3.00
N LYS A 259 -15.73 6.59 4.10
CA LYS A 259 -16.23 6.72 5.49
C LYS A 259 -15.58 7.90 6.24
N GLY A 260 -14.40 8.36 5.81
CA GLY A 260 -13.71 9.52 6.37
C GLY A 260 -12.76 9.22 7.53
N ARG A 261 -12.51 10.25 8.34
CA ARG A 261 -11.56 10.20 9.47
C ARG A 261 -12.04 9.29 10.60
N ILE A 262 -11.09 8.60 11.20
CA ILE A 262 -11.29 7.71 12.34
C ILE A 262 -10.33 8.11 13.45
N PHE A 263 -10.83 8.11 14.67
CA PHE A 263 -10.04 8.35 15.87
C PHE A 263 -10.35 7.29 16.92
N GLY A 264 -9.36 6.95 17.73
CA GLY A 264 -9.58 5.96 18.77
C GLY A 264 -8.33 5.61 19.54
N THR A 265 -8.40 4.49 20.25
CA THR A 265 -7.28 3.97 21.04
C THR A 265 -7.04 2.50 20.71
N LEU A 266 -5.77 2.15 20.66
CA LEU A 266 -5.29 0.77 20.66
C LEU A 266 -4.58 0.52 22.00
N THR A 267 -5.02 -0.45 22.77
CA THR A 267 -4.31 -0.93 23.96
C THR A 267 -3.57 -2.19 23.60
N ILE A 268 -2.28 -2.25 23.89
CA ILE A 268 -1.41 -3.40 23.64
C ILE A 268 -0.95 -3.96 24.98
N THR A 269 -1.08 -5.28 25.14
CA THR A 269 -0.57 -6.03 26.30
C THR A 269 0.33 -7.17 25.82
N PRO A 270 1.28 -7.64 26.65
CA PRO A 270 2.16 -8.75 26.30
C PRO A 270 1.40 -10.01 25.94
N GLY A 271 1.91 -10.74 24.95
CA GLY A 271 1.51 -12.10 24.59
C GLY A 271 2.43 -13.17 25.17
N PRO A 272 2.34 -14.41 24.63
CA PRO A 272 3.13 -15.54 25.14
C PRO A 272 4.64 -15.42 24.97
N THR A 273 5.11 -14.68 23.95
CA THR A 273 6.53 -14.46 23.69
C THR A 273 6.82 -12.95 23.61
N PRO A 274 8.09 -12.52 23.67
CA PRO A 274 8.44 -11.09 23.58
C PRO A 274 7.99 -10.38 22.31
N ASP A 275 7.70 -11.11 21.24
CA ASP A 275 7.24 -10.58 19.95
C ASP A 275 5.73 -10.76 19.72
N ASP A 276 5.02 -11.40 20.66
CA ASP A 276 3.57 -11.61 20.59
C ASP A 276 2.83 -10.63 21.50
N PHE A 277 1.69 -10.15 21.04
CA PHE A 277 0.89 -9.14 21.73
C PHE A 277 -0.60 -9.45 21.64
N VAL A 278 -1.35 -8.98 22.63
CA VAL A 278 -2.82 -8.97 22.64
C VAL A 278 -3.27 -7.52 22.53
N THR A 279 -4.33 -7.27 21.75
CA THR A 279 -4.79 -5.92 21.46
C THR A 279 -6.28 -5.74 21.81
N LYS A 280 -6.62 -4.50 22.19
CA LYS A 280 -7.99 -4.01 22.25
C LYS A 280 -8.04 -2.67 21.51
N VAL A 281 -8.99 -2.55 20.57
CA VAL A 281 -9.21 -1.38 19.74
C VAL A 281 -10.58 -0.80 20.04
N ASP A 282 -10.64 0.49 20.30
CA ASP A 282 -11.88 1.26 20.44
C ASP A 282 -11.78 2.47 19.52
N ILE A 283 -12.67 2.60 18.52
CA ILE A 283 -12.63 3.68 17.52
C ILE A 283 -13.99 4.33 17.31
N GLU A 284 -13.95 5.58 16.81
CA GLU A 284 -15.11 6.36 16.36
C GLU A 284 -14.86 6.89 14.94
N TYR A 285 -15.84 6.74 14.06
CA TYR A 285 -15.90 7.42 12.77
C TYR A 285 -16.33 8.86 12.98
N ALA A 286 -15.45 9.81 12.73
CA ALA A 286 -15.68 11.22 13.05
C ALA A 286 -16.90 11.83 12.37
N THR A 287 -17.21 11.39 11.14
CA THR A 287 -18.33 11.88 10.32
C THR A 287 -19.69 11.44 10.88
N THR A 288 -19.81 10.17 11.26
CA THR A 288 -21.10 9.58 11.68
C THR A 288 -21.26 9.48 13.19
N GLY A 289 -20.16 9.50 13.95
CA GLY A 289 -20.13 9.19 15.36
C GLY A 289 -20.30 7.68 15.67
N ALA A 290 -20.33 6.84 14.65
CA ALA A 290 -20.40 5.39 14.84
C ALA A 290 -19.13 4.87 15.51
N THR A 291 -19.30 4.00 16.50
CA THR A 291 -18.21 3.42 17.27
C THR A 291 -18.11 1.92 17.04
N LEU A 292 -16.91 1.38 17.16
CA LEU A 292 -16.71 -0.05 17.23
C LEU A 292 -15.54 -0.40 18.16
N SER A 293 -15.67 -1.58 18.81
CA SER A 293 -14.66 -2.18 19.67
C SER A 293 -14.24 -3.53 19.11
N ARG A 294 -12.95 -3.86 19.24
CA ARG A 294 -12.41 -5.14 18.78
C ARG A 294 -11.32 -5.64 19.72
N THR A 295 -11.13 -6.94 19.72
CA THR A 295 -9.97 -7.56 20.37
C THR A 295 -9.15 -8.30 19.36
N GLY A 296 -7.85 -8.42 19.60
CA GLY A 296 -6.97 -9.00 18.60
C GLY A 296 -5.68 -9.55 19.19
N LYS A 297 -4.89 -10.06 18.27
CA LYS A 297 -3.52 -10.52 18.51
C LYS A 297 -2.61 -9.96 17.42
N GLY A 298 -1.36 -9.75 17.77
CA GLY A 298 -0.34 -9.35 16.82
C GLY A 298 1.01 -9.96 17.14
N ILE A 299 1.84 -10.01 16.13
CA ILE A 299 3.24 -10.42 16.21
C ILE A 299 4.11 -9.41 15.52
N VAL A 300 5.30 -9.18 16.05
CA VAL A 300 6.32 -8.32 15.40
C VAL A 300 7.42 -9.19 14.82
N TYR A 301 7.58 -9.11 13.51
CA TYR A 301 8.72 -9.67 12.81
C TYR A 301 9.83 -8.63 12.67
N THR A 302 11.08 -9.06 12.68
CA THR A 302 12.25 -8.22 12.40
C THR A 302 12.38 -7.01 13.35
N GLY A 303 11.69 -7.03 14.50
CA GLY A 303 11.70 -5.97 15.51
C GLY A 303 10.89 -4.72 15.18
N TYR A 304 10.26 -4.64 14.01
CA TYR A 304 9.48 -3.46 13.59
C TYR A 304 8.23 -3.76 12.76
N SER A 305 8.12 -4.95 12.20
CA SER A 305 7.09 -5.28 11.21
C SER A 305 5.92 -6.00 11.88
N TRP A 306 4.88 -5.24 12.26
CA TRP A 306 3.66 -5.75 12.90
C TRP A 306 2.77 -6.48 11.91
N ARG A 307 2.29 -7.64 12.31
CA ARG A 307 1.18 -8.35 11.68
C ARG A 307 0.16 -8.71 12.74
N GLY A 308 -1.08 -8.30 12.52
CA GLY A 308 -2.17 -8.49 13.46
C GLY A 308 -3.45 -8.99 12.83
N ARG A 309 -4.34 -9.42 13.71
CA ARG A 309 -5.69 -9.83 13.39
C ARG A 309 -6.60 -9.43 14.54
N SER A 310 -7.68 -8.71 14.23
CA SER A 310 -8.69 -8.31 15.21
C SER A 310 -10.06 -8.83 14.85
N THR A 311 -10.83 -9.19 15.89
CA THR A 311 -12.18 -9.70 15.77
C THR A 311 -13.17 -8.79 16.50
N ALA A 312 -14.38 -8.68 15.96
CA ALA A 312 -15.51 -8.05 16.60
C ALA A 312 -15.95 -8.85 17.84
N PRO A 313 -16.67 -8.24 18.79
CA PRO A 313 -17.27 -8.96 19.91
C PRO A 313 -18.13 -10.15 19.46
N ALA A 314 -18.15 -11.20 20.26
CA ALA A 314 -18.96 -12.39 19.99
C ALA A 314 -20.43 -12.02 19.77
N GLY A 315 -21.07 -12.62 18.77
CA GLY A 315 -22.46 -12.33 18.41
C GLY A 315 -22.67 -11.09 17.52
N THR A 316 -21.59 -10.37 17.14
CA THR A 316 -21.70 -9.28 16.15
C THR A 316 -22.09 -9.87 14.79
N ALA A 317 -23.21 -9.39 14.23
CA ALA A 317 -23.65 -9.79 12.89
C ALA A 317 -22.67 -9.28 11.82
N ALA A 318 -22.47 -10.09 10.77
CA ALA A 318 -21.72 -9.65 9.62
C ALA A 318 -22.44 -8.47 8.94
N PRO A 319 -21.71 -7.41 8.55
CA PRO A 319 -22.32 -6.27 7.88
C PRO A 319 -22.81 -6.65 6.47
N THR A 320 -23.88 -6.02 6.02
CA THR A 320 -24.39 -6.14 4.64
C THR A 320 -23.65 -5.23 3.66
N ASP A 321 -23.13 -4.10 4.15
CA ASP A 321 -22.24 -3.21 3.39
C ASP A 321 -20.85 -3.82 3.31
N PRO A 322 -20.35 -4.20 2.12
CA PRO A 322 -19.04 -4.85 1.99
C PRO A 322 -17.87 -3.97 2.43
N SER A 323 -18.04 -2.65 2.41
CA SER A 323 -17.02 -1.70 2.89
C SER A 323 -17.01 -1.51 4.41
N ALA A 324 -18.05 -1.95 5.11
CA ALA A 324 -18.08 -1.88 6.56
C ALA A 324 -17.08 -2.86 7.18
N ALA A 325 -16.60 -2.54 8.36
CA ALA A 325 -15.67 -3.38 9.10
C ALA A 325 -16.29 -4.77 9.36
N PRO A 326 -15.69 -5.86 8.88
CA PRO A 326 -16.22 -7.22 8.99
C PRO A 326 -16.06 -7.75 10.42
N THR A 327 -16.50 -8.97 10.67
CA THR A 327 -16.26 -9.63 11.96
C THR A 327 -14.78 -9.84 12.26
N GLU A 328 -13.95 -10.00 11.24
CA GLU A 328 -12.50 -10.11 11.36
C GLU A 328 -11.79 -9.25 10.31
N TRP A 329 -10.71 -8.56 10.69
CA TRP A 329 -9.80 -7.91 9.77
C TRP A 329 -8.34 -8.25 10.05
N ARG A 330 -7.47 -7.90 9.13
CA ARG A 330 -6.01 -8.06 9.25
C ARG A 330 -5.34 -6.72 9.43
N GLU A 331 -4.12 -6.77 9.97
CA GLU A 331 -3.33 -5.60 10.29
C GLU A 331 -1.90 -5.79 9.79
N ALA A 332 -1.39 -4.81 9.08
CA ALA A 332 0.02 -4.71 8.71
C ALA A 332 0.51 -3.29 9.00
N LEU A 333 1.46 -3.16 9.92
CA LEU A 333 2.00 -1.87 10.35
C LEU A 333 3.54 -1.93 10.43
N LEU A 334 4.17 -0.78 10.28
CA LEU A 334 5.59 -0.55 10.53
C LEU A 334 5.77 0.28 11.78
N LEU A 335 6.55 -0.24 12.73
CA LEU A 335 6.98 0.48 13.92
C LEU A 335 8.14 1.42 13.57
N SER A 336 8.09 2.66 14.06
CA SER A 336 9.19 3.62 13.97
C SER A 336 10.41 3.15 14.77
N ARG A 337 11.60 3.64 14.42
CA ARG A 337 12.86 3.26 15.09
C ARG A 337 12.89 3.60 16.58
N ASP A 338 12.23 4.68 16.98
CA ASP A 338 12.11 5.11 18.37
C ASP A 338 11.04 4.35 19.16
N GLY A 339 10.21 3.55 18.47
CA GLY A 339 9.14 2.77 19.07
C GLY A 339 7.91 3.57 19.48
N ASN A 340 7.73 4.81 18.98
CA ASN A 340 6.68 5.70 19.40
C ASN A 340 5.54 5.87 18.40
N THR A 341 5.74 5.45 17.15
CA THR A 341 4.67 5.46 16.13
C THR A 341 4.61 4.15 15.37
N MET A 342 3.44 3.82 14.85
CA MET A 342 3.22 2.73 13.89
C MET A 342 2.37 3.26 12.74
N ASP A 343 2.75 2.92 11.51
CA ASP A 343 2.07 3.31 10.29
C ASP A 343 1.75 2.09 9.44
N GLY A 344 0.58 2.07 8.82
CA GLY A 344 0.18 1.02 7.91
C GLY A 344 -1.32 0.92 7.72
N ARG A 345 -1.84 -0.29 7.63
CA ARG A 345 -3.23 -0.51 7.27
C ARG A 345 -3.87 -1.66 8.04
N TRP A 346 -5.15 -1.49 8.39
CA TRP A 346 -6.09 -2.55 8.71
C TRP A 346 -6.96 -2.81 7.50
N PHE A 347 -7.12 -4.06 7.07
CA PHE A 347 -7.71 -4.35 5.77
C PHE A 347 -8.56 -5.60 5.74
N TRP A 348 -9.49 -5.65 4.78
CA TRP A 348 -10.44 -6.74 4.56
C TRP A 348 -11.00 -6.71 3.13
N GLY A 349 -11.85 -7.68 2.83
CA GLY A 349 -12.46 -7.88 1.52
C GLY A 349 -11.97 -9.17 0.87
N GLY A 350 -12.58 -9.55 -0.24
CA GLY A 350 -12.21 -10.75 -0.97
C GLY A 350 -10.82 -10.65 -1.61
N TYR A 351 -10.35 -9.44 -1.84
CA TYR A 351 -9.05 -9.09 -2.41
C TYR A 351 -8.33 -8.03 -1.59
N ASP A 352 -8.69 -7.88 -0.30
CA ASP A 352 -8.14 -6.89 0.62
C ASP A 352 -8.32 -5.43 0.14
N GLU A 353 -9.38 -5.20 -0.62
CA GLU A 353 -9.68 -3.92 -1.26
C GLU A 353 -10.14 -2.84 -0.28
N PHE A 354 -10.74 -3.22 0.85
CA PHE A 354 -11.17 -2.30 1.88
C PHE A 354 -10.17 -2.20 3.02
N GLY A 355 -10.16 -1.06 3.70
CA GLY A 355 -9.32 -0.91 4.89
C GLY A 355 -9.33 0.47 5.49
N ILE A 356 -8.61 0.57 6.62
CA ILE A 356 -8.33 1.79 7.36
C ILE A 356 -6.84 2.03 7.25
N ASP A 357 -6.43 3.13 6.62
CA ASP A 357 -5.06 3.61 6.73
C ASP A 357 -4.88 4.14 8.15
N ALA A 358 -3.96 3.55 8.90
CA ALA A 358 -3.83 3.74 10.33
C ALA A 358 -2.47 4.33 10.69
N HIS A 359 -2.50 5.37 11.50
CA HIS A 359 -1.35 5.93 12.19
C HIS A 359 -1.58 5.85 13.70
N LEU A 360 -0.63 5.29 14.41
CA LEU A 360 -0.67 5.09 15.85
C LEU A 360 0.46 5.87 16.51
N THR A 361 0.14 6.63 17.53
CA THR A 361 1.13 7.34 18.35
C THR A 361 1.00 6.90 19.81
N ARG A 362 2.11 6.57 20.44
CA ARG A 362 2.14 6.15 21.85
C ARG A 362 1.59 7.27 22.75
N ILE A 363 0.62 6.94 23.60
CA ILE A 363 0.09 7.87 24.57
C ILE A 363 1.06 7.96 25.76
N GLY A 364 1.57 9.18 26.00
CA GLY A 364 2.33 9.51 27.20
C GLY A 364 1.44 9.98 28.35
N THR A 365 1.99 10.78 29.25
CA THR A 365 1.28 11.35 30.42
C THR A 365 0.75 12.77 30.18
N THR A 366 1.23 13.44 29.12
CA THR A 366 0.84 14.81 28.77
C THR A 366 -0.40 14.82 27.88
N PRO A 367 -1.18 15.92 27.87
CA PRO A 367 -2.25 16.11 26.91
C PRO A 367 -1.74 15.97 25.47
N MET A 368 -2.49 15.25 24.65
CA MET A 368 -2.21 15.01 23.22
C MET A 368 -3.44 15.37 22.42
N LEU A 369 -3.29 16.25 21.44
CA LEU A 369 -4.29 16.52 20.40
C LEU A 369 -3.92 15.69 19.15
N ALA A 370 -4.83 14.82 18.73
CA ALA A 370 -4.60 13.92 17.59
C ALA A 370 -5.21 14.46 16.28
N GLY A 371 -6.27 15.24 16.39
CA GLY A 371 -6.92 15.82 15.23
C GLY A 371 -8.33 16.32 15.49
N VAL A 372 -8.99 16.68 14.39
CA VAL A 372 -10.36 17.24 14.41
C VAL A 372 -11.26 16.51 13.42
N SER A 373 -12.59 16.56 13.67
CA SER A 373 -13.58 15.84 12.86
C SER A 373 -13.72 16.40 11.44
N THR A 374 -13.57 17.71 11.26
CA THR A 374 -13.75 18.36 9.95
C THR A 374 -12.43 18.49 9.20
N PHE A 375 -12.50 18.47 7.87
CA PHE A 375 -11.33 18.69 7.00
C PHE A 375 -11.10 20.17 6.71
N ALA A 376 -12.19 20.96 6.64
CA ALA A 376 -12.11 22.34 6.25
C ALA A 376 -13.19 23.20 6.92
N LEU A 377 -12.90 24.50 7.06
CA LEU A 377 -13.80 25.55 7.52
C LEU A 377 -13.94 26.62 6.44
N GLN A 378 -15.18 26.93 6.08
CA GLN A 378 -15.43 28.02 5.14
C GLN A 378 -15.30 29.37 5.82
N SER A 379 -14.77 30.37 5.11
CA SER A 379 -14.65 31.75 5.55
C SER A 379 -15.68 32.62 4.80
N PRO A 380 -16.65 33.28 5.47
CA PRO A 380 -16.96 33.15 6.91
C PRO A 380 -17.86 31.95 7.25
N SER A 381 -17.74 31.44 8.45
CA SER A 381 -18.68 30.43 8.99
C SER A 381 -18.64 30.36 10.52
N SER A 382 -19.53 29.56 11.08
CA SER A 382 -19.48 29.16 12.49
C SER A 382 -20.03 27.75 12.63
N GLY A 383 -19.56 27.01 13.64
CA GLY A 383 -20.02 25.65 13.86
C GLY A 383 -19.28 24.95 14.99
N ASP A 384 -19.71 23.73 15.24
CA ASP A 384 -19.09 22.85 16.22
C ASP A 384 -18.10 21.92 15.55
N VAL A 385 -16.91 21.80 16.11
CA VAL A 385 -15.83 20.89 15.65
C VAL A 385 -15.51 19.96 16.81
N LYS A 386 -15.58 18.64 16.56
CA LYS A 386 -15.08 17.66 17.52
C LYS A 386 -13.56 17.63 17.45
N VAL A 387 -12.92 17.55 18.61
CA VAL A 387 -11.47 17.36 18.74
C VAL A 387 -11.20 16.05 19.47
N TYR A 388 -10.18 15.33 18.99
CA TYR A 388 -9.82 14.00 19.46
C TYR A 388 -8.37 13.98 19.95
N GLY A 389 -8.10 13.18 20.97
CA GLY A 389 -6.76 13.09 21.54
C GLY A 389 -6.68 12.17 22.74
N ALA A 390 -5.78 12.48 23.66
CA ALA A 390 -5.63 11.76 24.92
C ALA A 390 -5.25 12.72 26.05
N ASN A 391 -5.55 12.33 27.29
CA ASN A 391 -5.23 13.07 28.51
C ASN A 391 -5.77 14.51 28.53
N PHE A 392 -6.91 14.75 27.92
CA PHE A 392 -7.51 16.09 27.91
C PHE A 392 -7.81 16.57 29.34
N PRO A 393 -7.35 17.76 29.75
CA PRO A 393 -7.65 18.33 31.08
C PRO A 393 -9.15 18.45 31.35
N ALA A 394 -9.53 18.31 32.59
CA ALA A 394 -10.94 18.46 32.98
C ALA A 394 -11.46 19.91 32.86
N ASP A 395 -10.57 20.88 32.98
CA ASP A 395 -10.81 22.33 33.05
C ASP A 395 -10.45 23.08 31.76
N MET A 396 -10.40 22.37 30.61
CA MET A 396 -10.13 22.99 29.30
C MET A 396 -11.01 24.19 29.03
N LYS A 397 -10.40 25.25 28.51
CA LYS A 397 -11.05 26.53 28.17
C LYS A 397 -10.88 26.84 26.68
N ALA A 398 -11.72 27.75 26.18
CA ALA A 398 -11.61 28.24 24.81
C ALA A 398 -10.22 28.81 24.48
N ALA A 399 -9.62 29.52 25.45
CA ALA A 399 -8.28 30.12 25.30
C ALA A 399 -7.12 29.10 25.22
N ASP A 400 -7.36 27.83 25.55
CA ASP A 400 -6.34 26.78 25.43
C ASP A 400 -6.18 26.27 23.98
N PHE A 401 -7.13 26.62 23.11
CA PHE A 401 -7.15 26.22 21.69
C PHE A 401 -6.68 27.36 20.79
N ASP A 402 -5.86 27.02 19.82
CA ASP A 402 -5.44 27.89 18.72
C ASP A 402 -5.64 27.17 17.37
N LEU A 403 -6.41 27.79 16.49
CA LEU A 403 -6.65 27.34 15.11
C LEU A 403 -6.08 28.32 14.09
N GLY A 404 -5.25 29.25 14.55
CA GLY A 404 -4.65 30.29 13.73
C GLY A 404 -5.50 31.55 13.61
N THR A 405 -4.90 32.59 13.05
CA THR A 405 -5.47 33.95 12.95
C THR A 405 -6.84 33.95 12.27
N GLY A 406 -7.79 34.62 12.89
CA GLY A 406 -9.15 34.81 12.37
C GLY A 406 -10.13 33.67 12.69
N ILE A 407 -9.70 32.65 13.43
CA ILE A 407 -10.59 31.61 13.95
C ILE A 407 -10.60 31.70 15.45
N THR A 408 -11.80 31.90 16.01
CA THR A 408 -12.00 32.07 17.47
C THR A 408 -12.76 30.86 18.00
N VAL A 409 -12.24 30.24 19.06
CA VAL A 409 -12.99 29.26 19.85
C VAL A 409 -13.82 30.02 20.89
N THR A 410 -15.13 29.84 20.84
CA THR A 410 -16.06 30.56 21.71
C THR A 410 -16.54 29.72 22.89
N ARG A 411 -16.55 28.41 22.75
CA ARG A 411 -17.01 27.47 23.79
C ARG A 411 -16.28 26.14 23.65
N VAL A 412 -16.03 25.51 24.79
CA VAL A 412 -15.50 24.11 24.86
C VAL A 412 -16.48 23.27 25.69
N THR A 413 -16.81 22.12 25.17
CA THR A 413 -17.57 21.08 25.86
C THR A 413 -16.76 19.80 25.91
N ARG A 414 -16.12 19.51 27.04
CA ARG A 414 -15.36 18.26 27.22
C ARG A 414 -16.33 17.07 27.31
N ARG A 415 -16.10 16.03 26.55
CA ARG A 415 -16.87 14.78 26.56
C ARG A 415 -16.20 13.70 27.39
N SER A 416 -14.85 13.57 27.24
CA SER A 416 -14.04 12.58 27.94
C SER A 416 -12.58 13.06 28.05
N ALA A 417 -11.69 12.22 28.53
CA ALA A 417 -10.25 12.50 28.49
C ALA A 417 -9.66 12.39 27.07
N SER A 418 -10.44 11.97 26.07
CA SER A 418 -9.97 11.81 24.68
C SER A 418 -10.82 12.56 23.65
N GLN A 419 -11.89 13.25 24.08
CA GLN A 419 -12.81 13.93 23.18
C GLN A 419 -13.39 15.20 23.78
N ALA A 420 -13.47 16.25 22.97
CA ALA A 420 -14.22 17.46 23.28
C ALA A 420 -14.89 18.00 22.01
N THR A 421 -15.82 18.93 22.20
CA THR A 421 -16.41 19.72 21.11
C THR A 421 -16.06 21.17 21.35
N ILE A 422 -15.54 21.86 20.34
CA ILE A 422 -15.27 23.29 20.36
C ILE A 422 -16.22 24.01 19.39
N ALA A 423 -16.84 25.07 19.83
CA ALA A 423 -17.60 25.98 18.97
C ALA A 423 -16.62 27.01 18.38
N VAL A 424 -16.57 27.08 17.06
CA VAL A 424 -15.63 27.95 16.33
C VAL A 424 -16.39 29.05 15.59
N GLN A 425 -15.76 30.21 15.47
CA GLN A 425 -16.19 31.34 14.66
C GLN A 425 -15.06 31.71 13.69
N VAL A 426 -15.32 31.64 12.39
CA VAL A 426 -14.38 31.91 11.32
C VAL A 426 -14.69 33.28 10.74
N ALA A 427 -13.73 34.19 10.78
CA ALA A 427 -13.88 35.54 10.24
C ALA A 427 -14.02 35.55 8.71
N ALA A 428 -14.55 36.62 8.16
CA ALA A 428 -14.61 36.79 6.71
C ALA A 428 -13.24 37.10 6.11
N ASN A 429 -13.07 36.75 4.82
CA ASN A 429 -11.87 37.07 4.01
C ASN A 429 -10.55 36.52 4.56
N LEU A 430 -10.61 35.36 5.23
CA LEU A 430 -9.36 34.70 5.65
C LEU A 430 -8.60 34.16 4.43
N PRO A 431 -7.27 34.21 4.45
CA PRO A 431 -6.45 33.56 3.44
C PRO A 431 -6.74 32.06 3.38
N VAL A 432 -6.94 31.56 2.16
CA VAL A 432 -7.06 30.12 1.89
C VAL A 432 -5.76 29.43 2.29
N GLY A 433 -5.86 28.29 2.96
CA GLY A 433 -4.67 27.53 3.36
C GLY A 433 -4.95 26.51 4.46
N ILE A 434 -3.95 25.69 4.72
CA ILE A 434 -3.99 24.67 5.77
C ILE A 434 -3.50 25.28 7.08
N ARG A 435 -4.17 24.92 8.19
CA ARG A 435 -3.87 25.39 9.54
C ARG A 435 -3.57 24.22 10.47
N ASP A 436 -2.69 24.47 11.41
CA ASP A 436 -2.51 23.61 12.56
C ASP A 436 -3.64 23.88 13.56
N VAL A 437 -3.93 22.91 14.39
CA VAL A 437 -4.81 23.05 15.54
C VAL A 437 -4.02 22.70 16.78
N SER A 438 -3.98 23.62 17.74
CA SER A 438 -3.25 23.41 18.99
C SER A 438 -4.19 23.36 20.19
N LEU A 439 -3.86 22.55 21.17
CA LEU A 439 -4.40 22.54 22.52
C LEU A 439 -3.21 22.72 23.48
N SER A 440 -3.04 23.92 24.00
CA SER A 440 -1.91 24.30 24.84
C SER A 440 -0.56 24.02 24.15
N ARG A 441 0.16 22.95 24.54
CA ARG A 441 1.47 22.56 23.97
C ARG A 441 1.38 21.40 22.97
N SER A 442 0.20 20.86 22.73
CA SER A 442 0.00 19.77 21.79
C SER A 442 -0.60 20.29 20.50
N THR A 443 0.01 19.97 19.37
CA THR A 443 -0.40 20.46 18.05
C THR A 443 -0.69 19.28 17.13
N ALA A 444 -1.86 19.32 16.50
CA ALA A 444 -2.18 18.52 15.33
C ALA A 444 -1.80 19.35 14.09
N GLU A 445 -0.70 18.98 13.46
CA GLU A 445 -0.18 19.70 12.29
C GLU A 445 -1.09 19.50 11.09
N ARG A 446 -1.25 20.56 10.28
CA ARG A 446 -2.04 20.55 9.03
C ARG A 446 -3.45 19.95 9.19
N ALA A 447 -4.08 20.18 10.34
CA ALA A 447 -5.28 19.45 10.76
C ALA A 447 -6.56 19.93 10.05
N ILE A 448 -6.61 21.19 9.61
CA ILE A 448 -7.80 21.80 9.04
C ILE A 448 -7.45 22.79 7.93
N ALA A 449 -8.24 22.82 6.86
CA ALA A 449 -8.14 23.82 5.82
C ALA A 449 -9.08 25.01 6.09
N VAL A 450 -8.71 26.20 5.63
CA VAL A 450 -9.61 27.38 5.55
C VAL A 450 -9.78 27.73 4.08
N TYR A 451 -11.01 27.97 3.65
CA TYR A 451 -11.31 28.25 2.25
C TYR A 451 -12.48 29.25 2.12
N ASP A 452 -12.58 29.89 0.98
CA ASP A 452 -13.70 30.77 0.58
C ASP A 452 -14.76 30.04 -0.24
N LYS A 453 -14.34 29.28 -1.25
CA LYS A 453 -15.19 28.53 -2.18
C LYS A 453 -14.48 27.27 -2.69
N VAL A 454 -15.29 26.30 -3.11
CA VAL A 454 -14.80 25.14 -3.86
C VAL A 454 -14.53 25.57 -5.30
N ALA A 455 -13.30 25.34 -5.76
CA ALA A 455 -12.88 25.62 -7.12
C ALA A 455 -13.19 24.46 -8.08
N TYR A 456 -12.87 23.24 -7.67
CA TYR A 456 -13.10 22.00 -8.42
C TYR A 456 -13.13 20.80 -7.48
N ILE A 457 -13.44 19.63 -8.04
CA ILE A 457 -13.31 18.34 -7.36
C ILE A 457 -12.38 17.41 -8.14
N LYS A 458 -11.76 16.47 -7.44
CA LYS A 458 -11.11 15.29 -8.04
C LYS A 458 -11.70 14.04 -7.45
N THR A 459 -11.82 13.01 -8.27
CA THR A 459 -12.20 11.67 -7.82
C THR A 459 -10.97 10.90 -7.38
N PHE A 460 -11.13 10.09 -6.34
CA PHE A 460 -10.09 9.23 -5.83
C PHE A 460 -10.63 7.80 -5.62
N PRO A 461 -9.89 6.77 -6.04
CA PRO A 461 -8.70 6.84 -6.88
C PRO A 461 -9.03 7.35 -8.30
N ASP A 462 -8.06 7.93 -8.99
CA ASP A 462 -8.20 8.40 -10.38
C ASP A 462 -8.41 7.25 -11.38
N ALA A 463 -7.87 6.07 -11.06
CA ALA A 463 -8.13 4.82 -11.74
C ALA A 463 -8.28 3.66 -10.74
N SER A 464 -9.10 2.67 -11.01
CA SER A 464 -9.35 1.53 -10.12
C SER A 464 -9.59 0.23 -10.89
N MET A 465 -9.58 -0.88 -10.14
CA MET A 465 -9.93 -2.19 -10.65
C MET A 465 -11.01 -2.82 -9.78
N ALA A 466 -11.99 -3.46 -10.43
CA ALA A 466 -12.92 -4.37 -9.80
C ALA A 466 -12.86 -5.76 -10.47
N ARG A 467 -13.40 -6.78 -9.82
CA ARG A 467 -13.46 -8.14 -10.37
C ARG A 467 -14.84 -8.71 -10.23
N LEU A 468 -15.32 -9.28 -11.32
CA LEU A 468 -16.53 -10.11 -11.34
C LEU A 468 -16.43 -11.21 -10.26
N GLY A 469 -17.55 -11.68 -9.78
CA GLY A 469 -17.59 -12.75 -8.80
C GLY A 469 -19.01 -13.01 -8.29
N GLY A 470 -19.13 -13.86 -7.27
CA GLY A 470 -20.40 -14.15 -6.61
C GLY A 470 -21.02 -15.49 -6.99
N VAL A 471 -20.39 -16.25 -7.91
CA VAL A 471 -20.76 -17.65 -8.22
C VAL A 471 -19.70 -18.59 -7.67
N VAL A 472 -18.46 -18.51 -8.15
CA VAL A 472 -17.33 -19.34 -7.72
C VAL A 472 -16.30 -18.52 -6.96
N ALA A 473 -16.03 -17.31 -7.41
CA ALA A 473 -15.05 -16.41 -6.82
C ALA A 473 -15.72 -15.30 -6.01
N ALA A 474 -14.98 -14.70 -5.06
CA ALA A 474 -15.42 -13.49 -4.40
C ALA A 474 -15.45 -12.31 -5.39
N LYS A 475 -16.35 -11.35 -5.18
CA LYS A 475 -16.30 -10.05 -5.87
C LYS A 475 -15.16 -9.20 -5.31
N GLN A 476 -14.48 -8.44 -6.17
CA GLN A 476 -13.67 -7.30 -5.77
C GLN A 476 -14.46 -6.03 -6.08
N TYR A 477 -14.78 -5.29 -5.03
CA TYR A 477 -15.48 -4.01 -5.12
C TYR A 477 -14.49 -2.89 -5.41
N ALA A 478 -15.00 -1.70 -5.80
CA ALA A 478 -14.21 -0.49 -5.86
C ALA A 478 -14.94 0.64 -5.13
N GLN A 479 -14.28 1.32 -4.21
CA GLN A 479 -14.82 2.48 -3.52
C GLN A 479 -14.23 3.74 -4.15
N PHE A 480 -15.10 4.70 -4.50
CA PHE A 480 -14.70 6.01 -4.97
C PHE A 480 -15.12 7.08 -3.97
N GLU A 481 -14.38 8.17 -3.93
CA GLU A 481 -14.73 9.40 -3.20
C GLU A 481 -14.34 10.63 -4.03
N ALA A 482 -15.02 11.74 -3.81
CA ALA A 482 -14.73 13.00 -4.45
C ALA A 482 -14.13 13.97 -3.43
N ILE A 483 -12.94 14.46 -3.68
CA ILE A 483 -12.24 15.43 -2.84
C ILE A 483 -12.43 16.83 -3.44
N ALA A 484 -12.95 17.75 -2.65
CA ALA A 484 -13.04 19.15 -3.05
C ALA A 484 -11.71 19.88 -2.85
N TYR A 485 -11.45 20.86 -3.71
CA TYR A 485 -10.27 21.71 -3.66
C TYR A 485 -10.66 23.17 -3.72
N ALA A 486 -9.92 24.01 -2.98
CA ALA A 486 -9.88 25.44 -3.17
C ALA A 486 -8.63 25.82 -3.97
N ALA A 487 -8.74 26.83 -4.82
CA ALA A 487 -7.57 27.40 -5.47
C ALA A 487 -6.59 27.95 -4.43
N GLY A 488 -5.30 27.72 -4.66
CA GLY A 488 -4.23 28.16 -3.78
C GLY A 488 -3.96 29.67 -3.84
N ALA A 489 -2.77 30.07 -3.47
CA ALA A 489 -2.37 31.47 -3.38
C ALA A 489 -2.35 32.17 -4.76
N ASP A 490 -2.14 31.43 -5.84
CA ASP A 490 -2.14 31.97 -7.21
C ASP A 490 -3.56 32.18 -7.76
N GLY A 491 -4.60 31.73 -7.06
CA GLY A 491 -6.01 31.84 -7.42
C GLY A 491 -6.44 31.03 -8.64
N LYS A 492 -5.58 30.14 -9.15
CA LYS A 492 -5.86 29.27 -10.31
C LYS A 492 -6.17 27.86 -9.83
N PRO A 493 -7.20 27.20 -10.38
CA PRO A 493 -7.48 25.81 -10.09
C PRO A 493 -6.50 24.88 -10.80
N GLU A 494 -6.33 23.67 -10.23
CA GLU A 494 -5.51 22.58 -10.74
C GLU A 494 -4.00 22.87 -10.77
N THR A 495 -3.54 23.65 -9.78
CA THR A 495 -2.13 23.96 -9.57
C THR A 495 -1.55 23.25 -8.33
N ALA A 496 -0.23 23.30 -8.17
CA ALA A 496 0.46 22.57 -7.11
C ALA A 496 0.21 23.13 -5.69
N ASP A 497 -0.24 24.37 -5.59
CA ASP A 497 -0.54 25.06 -4.32
C ASP A 497 -2.01 24.94 -3.89
N ASP A 498 -2.84 24.22 -4.66
CA ASP A 498 -4.25 24.01 -4.32
C ASP A 498 -4.45 23.27 -2.99
N ILE A 499 -5.50 23.67 -2.29
CA ILE A 499 -5.77 23.20 -0.95
C ILE A 499 -6.88 22.14 -0.96
N PRO A 500 -6.58 20.90 -0.56
CA PRO A 500 -7.60 19.85 -0.41
C PRO A 500 -8.50 20.17 0.79
N LEU A 501 -9.80 20.14 0.56
CA LEU A 501 -10.85 20.44 1.54
C LEU A 501 -11.47 19.19 2.16
N GLY A 502 -11.07 18.02 1.69
CA GLY A 502 -11.63 16.73 2.09
C GLY A 502 -12.77 16.23 1.22
N PRO A 503 -13.32 15.06 1.55
CA PRO A 503 -14.38 14.43 0.78
C PRO A 503 -15.68 15.24 0.87
N VAL A 504 -16.38 15.31 -0.27
CA VAL A 504 -17.67 15.96 -0.41
C VAL A 504 -18.72 15.01 -0.96
N PRO A 505 -19.99 15.13 -0.55
CA PRO A 505 -21.06 14.33 -1.14
C PRO A 505 -21.31 14.75 -2.58
N VAL A 506 -21.35 13.78 -3.49
CA VAL A 506 -21.57 14.00 -4.92
C VAL A 506 -22.62 13.01 -5.45
N LYS A 507 -23.13 13.27 -6.63
CA LYS A 507 -23.92 12.30 -7.37
C LYS A 507 -22.98 11.45 -8.22
N TRP A 508 -23.03 10.13 -8.02
CA TRP A 508 -22.24 9.19 -8.79
C TRP A 508 -23.05 8.59 -9.93
N SER A 509 -22.42 8.41 -11.08
CA SER A 509 -22.97 7.71 -12.24
C SER A 509 -21.83 7.02 -13.01
N MET A 510 -22.17 6.29 -14.06
CA MET A 510 -21.20 5.69 -14.95
C MET A 510 -21.46 6.11 -16.39
N SER A 511 -20.41 6.19 -17.18
CA SER A 511 -20.47 6.41 -18.63
C SER A 511 -19.46 5.51 -19.34
N GLU A 512 -19.67 5.30 -20.66
CA GLU A 512 -18.77 4.47 -21.45
C GLU A 512 -17.37 5.05 -21.53
N PHE A 513 -16.38 4.17 -21.37
CA PHE A 513 -15.04 4.40 -21.84
C PHE A 513 -14.94 3.87 -23.26
N LEU A 514 -15.19 4.73 -24.23
CA LEU A 514 -15.35 4.30 -25.62
C LEU A 514 -14.04 3.74 -26.19
N SER A 515 -13.85 2.44 -26.08
CA SER A 515 -12.75 1.72 -26.71
C SER A 515 -13.10 1.28 -28.15
N THR A 516 -14.40 1.04 -28.42
CA THR A 516 -14.95 0.72 -29.73
C THR A 516 -16.24 1.51 -29.98
N PRO A 517 -16.67 1.70 -31.25
CA PRO A 517 -17.90 2.46 -31.55
C PRO A 517 -19.20 1.89 -30.96
N ASP A 518 -19.24 0.57 -30.73
CA ASP A 518 -20.42 -0.15 -30.20
C ASP A 518 -20.19 -0.65 -28.78
N ASP A 519 -19.37 0.07 -28.01
CA ASP A 519 -19.06 -0.27 -26.62
C ASP A 519 -20.32 -0.20 -25.76
N ASP A 520 -20.56 -1.24 -24.95
CA ASP A 520 -21.73 -1.36 -24.10
C ASP A 520 -21.40 -1.84 -22.68
N ASP A 521 -20.16 -1.67 -22.27
CA ASP A 521 -19.62 -2.12 -20.99
C ASP A 521 -20.41 -1.59 -19.81
N VAL A 522 -20.83 -0.33 -19.86
CA VAL A 522 -21.62 0.32 -18.79
C VAL A 522 -22.89 -0.44 -18.41
N LYS A 523 -23.44 -1.24 -19.33
CA LYS A 523 -24.66 -2.03 -19.09
C LYS A 523 -24.40 -3.31 -18.33
N PHE A 524 -23.15 -3.83 -18.40
CA PHE A 524 -22.86 -5.19 -17.99
C PHE A 524 -21.81 -5.30 -16.86
N VAL A 525 -20.90 -4.35 -16.73
CA VAL A 525 -19.79 -4.46 -15.78
C VAL A 525 -20.23 -4.44 -14.31
N GLY A 526 -21.35 -3.82 -13.99
CA GLY A 526 -21.86 -3.67 -12.62
C GLY A 526 -22.57 -2.34 -12.41
N THR A 527 -22.64 -1.90 -11.16
CA THR A 527 -23.36 -0.67 -10.79
C THR A 527 -22.56 0.15 -9.76
N VAL A 528 -22.60 1.48 -9.87
CA VAL A 528 -22.13 2.39 -8.84
C VAL A 528 -23.29 2.86 -7.97
N ASN A 529 -23.10 2.88 -6.66
CA ASN A 529 -24.08 3.47 -5.75
C ASN A 529 -24.05 5.01 -5.91
N PRO A 530 -25.22 5.64 -6.26
CA PRO A 530 -25.25 7.05 -6.62
C PRO A 530 -24.95 8.03 -5.49
N THR A 531 -24.93 7.56 -4.23
CA THR A 531 -24.73 8.43 -3.05
C THR A 531 -23.37 8.23 -2.37
N ASN A 532 -22.83 7.00 -2.38
CA ASN A 532 -21.58 6.72 -1.64
C ASN A 532 -20.40 6.29 -2.53
N GLY A 533 -20.60 6.21 -3.87
CA GLY A 533 -19.51 5.88 -4.80
C GLY A 533 -18.99 4.45 -4.73
N MET A 534 -19.71 3.54 -4.07
CA MET A 534 -19.36 2.12 -4.05
C MET A 534 -19.76 1.47 -5.37
N PHE A 535 -18.78 0.94 -6.10
CA PHE A 535 -19.01 0.11 -7.26
C PHE A 535 -19.15 -1.36 -6.87
N THR A 536 -20.24 -1.98 -7.31
CA THR A 536 -20.50 -3.41 -7.15
C THR A 536 -20.37 -4.08 -8.50
N PRO A 537 -19.36 -4.93 -8.73
CA PRO A 537 -19.23 -5.65 -10.00
C PRO A 537 -20.35 -6.67 -10.18
N ASN A 538 -20.65 -6.95 -11.45
CA ASN A 538 -21.64 -7.96 -11.81
C ASN A 538 -21.12 -9.38 -11.48
N VAL A 539 -21.95 -10.39 -11.77
CA VAL A 539 -21.59 -11.79 -11.58
C VAL A 539 -20.60 -12.25 -12.65
N GLU A 540 -19.76 -13.19 -12.28
CA GLU A 540 -18.83 -13.89 -13.19
C GLU A 540 -19.57 -14.92 -14.06
N GLY A 541 -18.98 -15.22 -15.20
CA GLY A 541 -19.47 -16.23 -16.14
C GLY A 541 -20.26 -15.65 -17.32
N PRO A 542 -20.57 -16.51 -18.30
CA PRO A 542 -21.17 -16.09 -19.55
C PRO A 542 -22.49 -15.34 -19.37
N ASN A 543 -22.64 -14.21 -20.06
CA ASN A 543 -23.87 -13.45 -20.13
C ASN A 543 -24.50 -13.57 -21.55
N PRO A 544 -25.58 -14.31 -21.71
CA PRO A 544 -26.22 -14.51 -23.02
C PRO A 544 -26.82 -13.23 -23.60
N GLU A 545 -27.10 -12.22 -22.77
CA GLU A 545 -27.68 -10.94 -23.22
C GLU A 545 -26.61 -10.04 -23.86
N ARG A 546 -25.33 -10.27 -23.54
CA ARG A 546 -24.24 -9.50 -24.09
C ARG A 546 -23.90 -9.94 -25.51
N LYS A 547 -24.01 -9.03 -26.46
CA LYS A 547 -23.70 -9.31 -27.86
C LYS A 547 -22.22 -9.62 -28.03
N LYS A 548 -21.92 -10.64 -28.85
CA LYS A 548 -20.55 -10.94 -29.24
C LYS A 548 -20.00 -9.80 -30.10
N GLN A 549 -18.97 -9.12 -29.64
CA GLN A 549 -18.20 -8.23 -30.49
C GLN A 549 -17.35 -9.07 -31.48
N ALA A 550 -16.98 -8.50 -32.62
CA ALA A 550 -16.35 -9.23 -33.73
C ALA A 550 -15.02 -9.96 -33.36
N ASN A 551 -14.35 -9.55 -32.28
CA ASN A 551 -13.10 -10.13 -31.78
C ASN A 551 -13.26 -10.88 -30.45
N ASN A 552 -14.42 -11.37 -30.15
CA ASN A 552 -14.83 -11.74 -28.81
C ASN A 552 -14.36 -13.12 -28.38
N PHE A 553 -13.44 -13.17 -27.43
CA PHE A 553 -13.06 -14.38 -26.70
C PHE A 553 -13.95 -14.67 -25.48
N GLY A 554 -14.99 -13.89 -25.24
CA GLY A 554 -15.86 -14.05 -24.08
C GLY A 554 -17.18 -13.31 -24.23
N VAL A 555 -18.16 -13.74 -23.45
CA VAL A 555 -19.46 -13.11 -23.26
C VAL A 555 -19.68 -12.78 -21.78
N ASP A 556 -18.59 -12.59 -21.03
CA ASP A 556 -18.63 -12.24 -19.62
C ASP A 556 -18.88 -10.73 -19.42
N ASN A 557 -19.19 -10.36 -18.18
CA ASN A 557 -19.56 -8.98 -17.81
C ASN A 557 -18.33 -8.07 -17.54
N TYR A 558 -17.13 -8.40 -18.05
CA TYR A 558 -15.94 -7.56 -17.91
C TYR A 558 -15.95 -6.38 -18.89
N GLY A 559 -15.14 -5.38 -18.63
CA GLY A 559 -14.96 -4.20 -19.48
C GLY A 559 -14.40 -3.02 -18.71
N ASP A 560 -14.48 -1.84 -19.30
CA ASP A 560 -13.99 -0.62 -18.67
C ASP A 560 -14.96 0.56 -18.86
N VAL A 561 -15.03 1.40 -17.82
CA VAL A 561 -15.99 2.51 -17.77
C VAL A 561 -15.39 3.72 -17.07
N TRP A 562 -15.98 4.89 -17.30
CA TRP A 562 -15.81 6.03 -16.43
C TRP A 562 -16.78 5.95 -15.25
N VAL A 563 -16.31 6.29 -14.06
CA VAL A 563 -17.12 6.57 -12.88
C VAL A 563 -17.14 8.09 -12.70
N ASP A 564 -18.29 8.69 -12.97
CA ASP A 564 -18.49 10.13 -13.01
C ASP A 564 -19.01 10.63 -11.66
N ALA A 565 -18.48 11.78 -11.20
CA ALA A 565 -18.90 12.49 -10.01
C ALA A 565 -19.39 13.89 -10.36
N GLU A 566 -20.56 14.28 -9.86
CA GLU A 566 -21.13 15.63 -10.01
C GLU A 566 -21.36 16.24 -8.63
N TYR A 567 -20.75 17.41 -8.39
CA TYR A 567 -20.86 18.18 -7.17
C TYR A 567 -21.60 19.50 -7.45
N ASP A 568 -22.71 19.71 -6.76
CA ASP A 568 -23.42 20.97 -6.79
C ASP A 568 -22.82 21.92 -5.75
N ALA A 569 -21.86 22.76 -6.16
CA ALA A 569 -21.18 23.69 -5.28
C ALA A 569 -22.13 24.80 -4.79
N PRO A 570 -21.96 25.30 -3.56
CA PRO A 570 -22.67 26.47 -3.10
C PRO A 570 -22.51 27.64 -4.08
N GLY A 571 -23.63 28.25 -4.49
CA GLY A 571 -23.66 29.30 -5.53
C GLY A 571 -24.12 28.83 -6.91
N GLY A 572 -24.53 27.56 -7.03
CA GLY A 572 -25.24 27.03 -8.24
C GLY A 572 -24.36 26.57 -9.38
N LYS A 573 -23.03 26.47 -9.18
CA LYS A 573 -22.12 25.89 -10.16
C LYS A 573 -21.97 24.39 -9.91
N THR A 574 -22.32 23.55 -10.89
CA THR A 574 -21.98 22.11 -10.88
C THR A 574 -20.56 21.92 -11.40
N VAL A 575 -19.73 21.24 -10.63
CA VAL A 575 -18.38 20.80 -11.03
C VAL A 575 -18.35 19.28 -11.14
N LYS A 576 -17.55 18.77 -12.10
CA LYS A 576 -17.50 17.35 -12.45
C LYS A 576 -16.07 16.83 -12.38
N ALA A 577 -15.97 15.55 -12.05
CA ALA A 577 -14.73 14.78 -12.16
C ALA A 577 -15.07 13.35 -12.52
N ARG A 578 -14.08 12.55 -12.90
CA ARG A 578 -14.27 11.14 -13.22
C ARG A 578 -13.05 10.32 -12.90
N SER A 579 -13.26 9.05 -12.63
CA SER A 579 -12.23 8.03 -12.48
C SER A 579 -12.39 6.95 -13.54
N TYR A 580 -11.28 6.39 -13.97
CA TYR A 580 -11.26 5.19 -14.80
C TYR A 580 -11.49 3.93 -13.95
N LEU A 581 -12.32 3.02 -14.40
CA LEU A 581 -12.55 1.73 -13.75
C LEU A 581 -12.47 0.60 -14.77
N VAL A 582 -11.55 -0.33 -14.54
CA VAL A 582 -11.52 -1.60 -15.27
C VAL A 582 -12.16 -2.70 -14.42
N VAL A 583 -13.08 -3.45 -15.00
CA VAL A 583 -13.70 -4.63 -14.39
C VAL A 583 -13.20 -5.87 -15.10
N THR A 584 -12.54 -6.76 -14.36
CA THR A 584 -11.89 -7.94 -14.91
C THR A 584 -12.57 -9.23 -14.42
N ILE A 585 -12.16 -10.35 -15.00
CA ILE A 585 -12.54 -11.68 -14.53
C ILE A 585 -11.90 -11.97 -13.15
N PRO A 586 -12.42 -12.94 -12.39
CA PRO A 586 -11.83 -13.36 -11.12
C PRO A 586 -10.36 -13.80 -11.24
N VAL A 587 -9.59 -13.64 -10.18
CA VAL A 587 -8.26 -14.25 -10.06
C VAL A 587 -8.42 -15.67 -9.58
N TYR A 588 -8.08 -16.63 -10.43
CA TYR A 588 -8.16 -18.06 -10.08
C TYR A 588 -6.95 -18.56 -9.30
N VAL A 589 -5.82 -17.84 -9.36
CA VAL A 589 -4.63 -18.15 -8.57
C VAL A 589 -4.58 -17.16 -7.41
N ARG A 590 -4.97 -17.62 -6.23
CA ARG A 590 -4.83 -16.85 -4.99
C ARG A 590 -3.51 -17.19 -4.33
N TYR A 591 -2.79 -16.17 -3.94
CA TYR A 591 -1.68 -16.32 -3.02
C TYR A 591 -2.25 -16.34 -1.61
N ASP A 592 -1.96 -17.41 -0.88
CA ASP A 592 -2.34 -17.46 0.53
C ASP A 592 -1.65 -16.36 1.31
N GLN A 593 -2.37 -15.81 2.26
CA GLN A 593 -1.89 -14.72 3.08
C GLN A 593 -1.27 -15.24 4.38
N PRO A 594 -0.31 -14.51 4.99
CA PRO A 594 0.30 -14.94 6.23
C PRO A 594 -0.76 -15.15 7.30
N GLU A 595 -0.73 -16.32 7.92
CA GLU A 595 -1.56 -16.61 9.06
C GLU A 595 -0.85 -16.13 10.32
N VAL A 596 -1.26 -14.97 10.81
CA VAL A 596 -0.92 -14.56 12.17
C VAL A 596 -1.70 -15.48 13.11
N SER A 597 -1.01 -16.41 13.71
CA SER A 597 -1.47 -17.40 14.71
C SER A 597 -2.99 -17.55 14.89
N LYS A 598 -3.55 -18.62 14.38
CA LYS A 598 -4.88 -19.09 14.81
C LYS A 598 -4.87 -19.52 16.25
#